data_97ad5bf64143bd59374eccebd2b7e364
#
_entry.id   97ad5bf64143bd59374eccebd2b7e364
#
_cell.length_a   1.000
_cell.length_b   1.000
_cell.length_c   1.000
_cell.angle_alpha   90.00
_cell.angle_beta   90.00
_cell.angle_gamma   90.00
#
_symmetry.space_group_name_H-M   'P 1'
#
loop_
_entity.id
_entity.type
_entity.pdbx_description
1 polymer ?
#
loop_
_entity_poly.entity_id
_entity_poly.type
_entity_poly.pdbx_seq_one_letter_code
_entity_poly.pdbx_strand_id
1 'polypeptide(L)'
;LIGDGFSAALVRADGAIDWLCLPRFDSPSVFGALLDDTNGGSTSVSPVEYPFESLQRYDPDTNVLETLFRIEGRGTIRLTDYMPWTDDPRSAVHEVHRRVQCVEGEAIVKVVFDPRFDYGRTDTTFDIDGRSALAKSASGERLAAVLDGVGHWEPRPEGGVESLSRMKAGDRGWVVISWNASESESILAYRPFEALRHTRRRWRDWVQQLQYDGPWRHHVVRSALLLKLLMYAPTGAMVAAPTTSLPEWIGGVRNWDYRYTWTRDTAMAVRAANLLGCIREAREFFHFVRDTLERDRELHIMYAVDGGRVPDEE
;
A
#
# COMPACT_ATOMS: atom_id res chain seq x y z
N LEU A 1 -4.36 -3.42 -4.99
CA LEU A 1 -4.33 -2.57 -3.79
C LEU A 1 -4.02 -3.41 -2.56
N ILE A 2 -3.06 -3.00 -1.75
CA ILE A 2 -2.73 -3.57 -0.44
C ILE A 2 -2.83 -2.45 0.62
N GLY A 3 -2.99 -2.77 1.90
CA GLY A 3 -3.07 -1.77 2.97
C GLY A 3 -3.15 -2.40 4.35
N ASP A 4 -2.97 -1.58 5.38
CA ASP A 4 -2.89 -1.95 6.80
C ASP A 4 -3.96 -1.28 7.68
N GLY A 5 -4.86 -0.49 7.09
CA GLY A 5 -5.84 0.33 7.81
C GLY A 5 -5.32 1.70 8.25
N PHE A 6 -4.10 2.07 7.86
CA PHE A 6 -3.53 3.42 8.04
C PHE A 6 -3.24 4.07 6.71
N SER A 7 -2.82 3.28 5.75
CA SER A 7 -2.55 3.68 4.38
C SER A 7 -2.77 2.52 3.41
N ALA A 8 -2.63 2.80 2.12
CA ALA A 8 -2.73 1.79 1.08
C ALA A 8 -1.80 2.09 -0.10
N ALA A 9 -1.29 1.01 -0.72
CA ALA A 9 -0.43 1.08 -1.90
C ALA A 9 -1.11 0.48 -3.13
N LEU A 10 -1.05 1.18 -4.26
CA LEU A 10 -1.44 0.65 -5.56
C LEU A 10 -0.28 -0.16 -6.16
N VAL A 11 -0.55 -1.42 -6.46
CA VAL A 11 0.40 -2.34 -7.09
C VAL A 11 -0.02 -2.62 -8.52
N ARG A 12 0.80 -2.24 -9.48
CA ARG A 12 0.59 -2.47 -10.91
C ARG A 12 0.88 -3.92 -11.31
N ALA A 13 0.38 -4.32 -12.46
CA ALA A 13 0.60 -5.66 -13.01
C ALA A 13 2.07 -5.96 -13.34
N ASP A 14 2.87 -4.93 -13.58
CA ASP A 14 4.33 -5.04 -13.80
C ASP A 14 5.14 -5.11 -12.50
N GLY A 15 4.49 -5.13 -11.33
CA GLY A 15 5.13 -5.21 -10.03
C GLY A 15 5.58 -3.87 -9.46
N ALA A 16 5.23 -2.75 -10.09
CA ALA A 16 5.50 -1.43 -9.53
C ALA A 16 4.45 -1.04 -8.48
N ILE A 17 4.87 -0.31 -7.45
CA ILE A 17 4.01 0.50 -6.59
C ILE A 17 4.21 1.94 -7.03
N ASP A 18 3.21 2.52 -7.64
CA ASP A 18 3.20 3.85 -8.23
C ASP A 18 2.37 4.87 -7.44
N TRP A 19 1.72 4.41 -6.36
CA TRP A 19 1.01 5.25 -5.42
C TRP A 19 1.11 4.70 -4.00
N LEU A 20 1.63 5.52 -3.09
CA LEU A 20 1.65 5.27 -1.65
C LEU A 20 1.81 6.58 -0.89
N CYS A 21 0.93 6.84 0.06
CA CYS A 21 1.02 7.91 1.03
C CYS A 21 1.41 7.33 2.40
N LEU A 22 2.31 7.95 3.11
CA LEU A 22 2.73 7.52 4.45
C LEU A 22 2.90 8.74 5.37
N PRO A 23 2.58 8.64 6.66
CA PRO A 23 2.11 7.43 7.35
C PRO A 23 0.59 7.17 7.24
N ARG A 24 -0.20 8.12 6.70
CA ARG A 24 -1.67 8.06 6.63
C ARG A 24 -2.14 8.14 5.18
N PHE A 25 -3.41 7.79 4.95
CA PHE A 25 -4.06 7.94 3.64
C PHE A 25 -3.95 9.37 3.09
N ASP A 26 -4.20 10.37 3.94
CA ASP A 26 -4.23 11.80 3.62
C ASP A 26 -2.86 12.50 3.76
N SER A 27 -1.78 11.74 4.02
CA SER A 27 -0.42 12.26 4.00
C SER A 27 0.07 12.52 2.57
N PRO A 28 1.09 13.37 2.38
CA PRO A 28 1.78 13.49 1.10
C PRO A 28 2.29 12.13 0.58
N SER A 29 2.35 11.98 -0.74
CA SER A 29 2.83 10.75 -1.33
C SER A 29 4.35 10.59 -1.18
N VAL A 30 4.79 9.33 -1.02
CA VAL A 30 6.20 8.92 -1.11
C VAL A 30 6.49 8.22 -2.44
N PHE A 31 5.46 7.62 -3.03
CA PHE A 31 5.42 7.15 -4.41
C PHE A 31 4.21 7.78 -5.08
N GLY A 32 4.40 8.51 -6.15
CA GLY A 32 3.37 9.27 -6.84
C GLY A 32 3.47 9.17 -8.37
N ALA A 33 4.18 8.16 -8.91
CA ALA A 33 4.32 7.97 -10.36
C ALA A 33 2.98 7.78 -11.09
N LEU A 34 1.91 7.45 -10.36
CA LEU A 34 0.53 7.46 -10.89
C LEU A 34 0.12 8.83 -11.44
N LEU A 35 0.61 9.93 -10.84
CA LEU A 35 0.29 11.30 -11.27
C LEU A 35 1.36 11.87 -12.22
N ASP A 36 2.62 11.55 -11.98
CA ASP A 36 3.76 11.97 -12.79
C ASP A 36 4.79 10.84 -12.81
N ASP A 37 4.87 10.14 -13.93
CA ASP A 37 5.74 8.98 -14.12
C ASP A 37 7.24 9.33 -14.12
N THR A 38 7.57 10.59 -14.30
CA THR A 38 8.95 11.09 -14.32
C THR A 38 9.41 11.56 -12.94
N ASN A 39 8.57 12.32 -12.22
CA ASN A 39 8.95 13.00 -10.98
C ASN A 39 8.31 12.37 -9.73
N GLY A 40 7.26 11.59 -9.87
CA GLY A 40 6.47 11.08 -8.74
C GLY A 40 7.12 9.96 -7.94
N GLY A 41 8.13 9.29 -8.49
CA GLY A 41 8.82 8.18 -7.83
C GLY A 41 7.99 6.91 -7.70
N SER A 42 8.68 5.79 -7.56
CA SER A 42 8.07 4.46 -7.44
C SER A 42 9.00 3.43 -6.80
N THR A 43 8.46 2.26 -6.49
CA THR A 43 9.26 1.06 -6.21
C THR A 43 8.75 -0.09 -7.05
N SER A 44 9.63 -0.91 -7.59
CA SER A 44 9.23 -2.05 -8.42
C SER A 44 10.02 -3.31 -8.11
N VAL A 45 9.39 -4.45 -8.37
CA VAL A 45 10.02 -5.78 -8.37
C VAL A 45 9.51 -6.50 -9.61
N SER A 46 10.39 -6.74 -10.58
CA SER A 46 10.00 -7.35 -11.86
C SER A 46 11.15 -8.15 -12.48
N PRO A 47 10.87 -9.10 -13.40
CA PRO A 47 11.91 -9.66 -14.25
C PRO A 47 12.54 -8.59 -15.14
N VAL A 48 13.83 -8.74 -15.45
CA VAL A 48 14.52 -7.91 -16.45
C VAL A 48 14.22 -8.39 -17.86
N GLU A 49 14.04 -9.68 -18.03
CA GLU A 49 13.74 -10.30 -19.31
C GLU A 49 12.36 -9.91 -19.81
N TYR A 50 12.27 -9.49 -21.06
CA TYR A 50 11.05 -9.09 -21.72
C TYR A 50 10.92 -9.77 -23.10
N PRO A 51 9.73 -10.19 -23.54
CA PRO A 51 8.43 -10.01 -22.88
C PRO A 51 8.19 -11.02 -21.74
N PHE A 52 7.38 -10.61 -20.79
CA PHE A 52 6.80 -11.50 -19.78
C PHE A 52 5.28 -11.28 -19.70
N GLU A 53 4.55 -12.32 -19.34
CA GLU A 53 3.14 -12.21 -18.96
C GLU A 53 3.01 -12.05 -17.45
N SER A 54 2.11 -11.18 -17.02
CA SER A 54 1.80 -11.03 -15.60
C SER A 54 0.34 -11.36 -15.30
N LEU A 55 0.11 -12.07 -14.19
CA LEU A 55 -1.21 -12.39 -13.67
C LEU A 55 -1.28 -11.99 -12.20
N GLN A 56 -2.21 -11.09 -11.88
CA GLN A 56 -2.46 -10.68 -10.50
C GLN A 56 -3.70 -11.36 -9.92
N ARG A 57 -3.58 -11.79 -8.68
CA ARG A 57 -4.70 -12.28 -7.89
C ARG A 57 -4.48 -12.00 -6.41
N TYR A 58 -5.54 -11.88 -5.66
CA TYR A 58 -5.45 -11.89 -4.20
C TYR A 58 -5.38 -13.32 -3.68
N ASP A 59 -4.58 -13.53 -2.63
CA ASP A 59 -4.69 -14.74 -1.81
C ASP A 59 -6.13 -14.80 -1.23
N PRO A 60 -6.85 -15.93 -1.37
CA PRO A 60 -8.26 -16.02 -1.01
C PRO A 60 -8.57 -15.44 0.38
N ASP A 61 -9.64 -14.64 0.45
CA ASP A 61 -10.15 -13.99 1.64
C ASP A 61 -9.15 -13.05 2.35
N THR A 62 -8.25 -12.43 1.58
CA THR A 62 -7.24 -11.50 2.10
C THR A 62 -7.05 -10.27 1.21
N ASN A 63 -6.29 -9.28 1.72
CA ASN A 63 -5.70 -8.17 0.95
C ASN A 63 -4.20 -8.42 0.66
N VAL A 64 -3.75 -9.66 0.68
CA VAL A 64 -2.41 -10.06 0.22
C VAL A 64 -2.47 -10.30 -1.27
N LEU A 65 -1.66 -9.56 -2.05
CA LEU A 65 -1.66 -9.62 -3.50
C LEU A 65 -0.54 -10.52 -4.00
N GLU A 66 -0.84 -11.43 -4.93
CA GLU A 66 0.15 -12.22 -5.65
C GLU A 66 0.20 -11.79 -7.12
N THR A 67 1.40 -11.52 -7.62
CA THR A 67 1.68 -11.29 -9.04
C THR A 67 2.58 -12.42 -9.54
N LEU A 68 2.16 -13.13 -10.59
CA LEU A 68 2.96 -14.15 -11.27
C LEU A 68 3.49 -13.57 -12.57
N PHE A 69 4.80 -13.55 -12.72
CA PHE A 69 5.48 -13.19 -13.96
C PHE A 69 5.94 -14.47 -14.65
N ARG A 70 5.42 -14.73 -15.84
CA ARG A 70 5.82 -15.85 -16.69
C ARG A 70 6.71 -15.33 -17.81
N ILE A 71 7.94 -15.84 -17.86
CA ILE A 71 8.95 -15.46 -18.84
C ILE A 71 9.11 -16.67 -19.77
N GLU A 72 8.69 -16.51 -21.02
CA GLU A 72 8.68 -17.61 -21.99
C GLU A 72 10.07 -18.26 -22.14
N GLY A 73 10.11 -19.60 -22.05
CA GLY A 73 11.33 -20.38 -22.18
C GLY A 73 12.36 -20.18 -21.07
N ARG A 74 12.04 -19.47 -19.99
CA ARG A 74 12.97 -19.17 -18.91
C ARG A 74 12.49 -19.60 -17.54
N GLY A 75 11.39 -19.01 -17.05
CA GLY A 75 10.92 -19.33 -15.71
C GLY A 75 9.71 -18.53 -15.26
N THR A 76 9.36 -18.71 -14.01
CA THR A 76 8.23 -18.06 -13.36
C THR A 76 8.65 -17.43 -12.03
N ILE A 77 8.43 -16.13 -11.89
CA ILE A 77 8.64 -15.40 -10.65
C ILE A 77 7.28 -15.13 -10.00
N ARG A 78 7.15 -15.38 -8.71
CA ARG A 78 6.03 -14.96 -7.86
C ARG A 78 6.46 -13.82 -6.98
N LEU A 79 5.72 -12.72 -7.05
CA LEU A 79 5.81 -11.61 -6.12
C LEU A 79 4.57 -11.65 -5.21
N THR A 80 4.76 -11.53 -3.89
CA THR A 80 3.67 -11.46 -2.91
C THR A 80 3.81 -10.16 -2.13
N ASP A 81 2.85 -9.26 -2.30
CA ASP A 81 2.83 -7.92 -1.73
C ASP A 81 1.79 -7.81 -0.62
N TYR A 82 2.16 -7.20 0.50
CA TYR A 82 1.24 -6.91 1.59
C TYR A 82 1.78 -5.78 2.49
N MET A 83 0.88 -5.14 3.22
CA MET A 83 1.20 -4.30 4.37
C MET A 83 0.82 -5.08 5.63
N PRO A 84 1.71 -5.16 6.66
CA PRO A 84 1.47 -5.98 7.84
C PRO A 84 0.25 -5.52 8.64
N TRP A 85 -0.62 -6.48 8.99
CA TRP A 85 -1.70 -6.23 9.92
C TRP A 85 -1.16 -6.06 11.33
N THR A 86 -1.60 -5.00 12.04
CA THR A 86 -1.35 -4.80 13.46
C THR A 86 -2.62 -5.03 14.26
N ASP A 87 -2.50 -5.64 15.45
CA ASP A 87 -3.66 -5.92 16.31
C ASP A 87 -4.09 -4.69 17.13
N ASP A 88 -3.17 -3.74 17.34
CA ASP A 88 -3.49 -2.47 17.98
C ASP A 88 -3.94 -1.46 16.90
N PRO A 89 -5.21 -1.00 16.94
CA PRO A 89 -5.72 -0.02 15.97
C PRO A 89 -5.09 1.37 16.10
N ARG A 90 -4.22 1.60 17.09
CA ARG A 90 -3.53 2.87 17.31
C ARG A 90 -2.09 2.86 16.84
N SER A 91 -1.58 1.69 16.45
CA SER A 91 -0.17 1.50 16.13
C SER A 91 -0.05 0.75 14.80
N ALA A 92 0.54 1.38 13.81
CA ALA A 92 0.99 0.71 12.59
C ALA A 92 2.50 0.64 12.56
N VAL A 93 3.02 -0.36 11.87
CA VAL A 93 4.45 -0.43 11.56
C VAL A 93 4.81 0.41 10.34
N HIS A 94 3.80 0.81 9.53
CA HIS A 94 3.96 1.57 8.28
C HIS A 94 4.99 0.94 7.33
N GLU A 95 4.80 -0.35 7.06
CA GLU A 95 5.71 -1.15 6.25
C GLU A 95 5.00 -1.71 5.01
N VAL A 96 5.77 -1.85 3.93
CA VAL A 96 5.38 -2.64 2.75
C VAL A 96 6.35 -3.80 2.62
N HIS A 97 5.83 -5.01 2.62
CA HIS A 97 6.60 -6.22 2.49
C HIS A 97 6.34 -6.87 1.12
N ARG A 98 7.42 -7.18 0.42
CA ARG A 98 7.40 -7.75 -0.93
C ARG A 98 8.24 -9.02 -0.94
N ARG A 99 7.60 -10.17 -1.06
CA ARG A 99 8.28 -11.47 -1.13
C ARG A 99 8.47 -11.90 -2.56
N VAL A 100 9.69 -12.18 -2.94
CA VAL A 100 10.07 -12.66 -4.27
C VAL A 100 10.38 -14.16 -4.20
N GLN A 101 9.89 -14.94 -5.15
CA GLN A 101 10.18 -16.36 -5.27
C GLN A 101 10.36 -16.74 -6.75
N CYS A 102 11.44 -17.41 -7.08
CA CYS A 102 11.53 -18.14 -8.34
C CYS A 102 10.81 -19.49 -8.17
N VAL A 103 9.69 -19.65 -8.85
CA VAL A 103 8.83 -20.85 -8.75
C VAL A 103 9.34 -21.95 -9.67
N GLU A 104 9.81 -21.55 -10.86
CA GLU A 104 10.25 -22.46 -11.92
C GLU A 104 11.34 -21.79 -12.75
N GLY A 105 12.30 -22.59 -13.27
CA GLY A 105 13.36 -22.12 -14.16
C GLY A 105 14.35 -21.16 -13.48
N GLU A 106 14.74 -20.12 -14.20
CA GLU A 106 15.59 -19.04 -13.69
C GLU A 106 15.20 -17.71 -14.34
N ALA A 107 15.43 -16.61 -13.62
CA ALA A 107 15.25 -15.25 -14.14
C ALA A 107 16.17 -14.26 -13.43
N ILE A 108 16.43 -13.12 -14.06
CA ILE A 108 17.04 -11.97 -13.39
C ILE A 108 15.90 -11.06 -12.89
N VAL A 109 15.86 -10.86 -11.58
CA VAL A 109 14.91 -9.95 -10.94
C VAL A 109 15.59 -8.62 -10.71
N LYS A 110 14.90 -7.54 -11.09
CA LYS A 110 15.25 -6.16 -10.81
C LYS A 110 14.36 -5.63 -9.70
N VAL A 111 14.96 -5.02 -8.70
CA VAL A 111 14.29 -4.25 -7.67
C VAL A 111 14.68 -2.78 -7.83
N VAL A 112 13.70 -1.89 -7.86
CA VAL A 112 13.91 -0.43 -7.88
C VAL A 112 13.31 0.18 -6.63
N PHE A 113 13.99 1.16 -6.04
CA PHE A 113 13.51 1.96 -4.92
C PHE A 113 13.87 3.43 -5.16
N ASP A 114 12.86 4.20 -5.55
CA ASP A 114 13.00 5.63 -5.87
C ASP A 114 11.85 6.44 -5.24
N PRO A 115 11.83 6.60 -3.91
CA PRO A 115 10.85 7.46 -3.25
C PRO A 115 11.10 8.93 -3.59
N ARG A 116 9.98 9.66 -3.76
CA ARG A 116 9.94 11.09 -3.99
C ARG A 116 8.95 11.70 -2.99
N PHE A 117 9.51 12.24 -1.90
CA PHE A 117 8.70 12.78 -0.82
C PHE A 117 7.92 14.02 -1.25
N ASP A 118 6.78 14.25 -0.58
CA ASP A 118 5.91 15.40 -0.80
C ASP A 118 5.55 15.58 -2.29
N TYR A 119 5.03 14.51 -2.90
CA TYR A 119 4.66 14.50 -4.33
C TYR A 119 5.83 14.84 -5.28
N GLY A 120 7.07 14.55 -4.87
CA GLY A 120 8.28 14.92 -5.62
C GLY A 120 8.73 16.36 -5.48
N ARG A 121 8.13 17.14 -4.57
CA ARG A 121 8.50 18.55 -4.33
C ARG A 121 9.77 18.70 -3.48
N THR A 122 10.17 17.65 -2.77
CA THR A 122 11.30 17.68 -1.84
C THR A 122 12.44 16.81 -2.35
N ASP A 123 13.67 17.34 -2.33
CA ASP A 123 14.86 16.60 -2.71
C ASP A 123 15.04 15.36 -1.82
N THR A 124 15.41 14.25 -2.45
CA THR A 124 15.67 12.97 -1.80
C THR A 124 17.13 12.59 -1.91
N THR A 125 17.76 12.26 -0.80
CA THR A 125 19.14 11.74 -0.72
C THR A 125 19.12 10.29 -0.23
N PHE A 126 20.16 9.51 -0.57
CA PHE A 126 20.24 8.10 -0.22
C PHE A 126 21.52 7.79 0.53
N ASP A 127 21.41 7.09 1.66
CA ASP A 127 22.50 6.38 2.31
C ASP A 127 22.37 4.89 1.96
N ILE A 128 23.41 4.30 1.40
CA ILE A 128 23.41 2.91 0.95
C ILE A 128 24.45 2.13 1.76
N ASP A 129 24.02 1.02 2.37
CA ASP A 129 24.88 0.08 3.05
C ASP A 129 24.52 -1.36 2.62
N GLY A 130 25.13 -1.79 1.55
CA GLY A 130 24.97 -3.15 1.00
C GLY A 130 23.52 -3.50 0.67
N ARG A 131 22.82 -4.17 1.59
CA ARG A 131 21.41 -4.58 1.44
C ARG A 131 20.41 -3.56 1.95
N SER A 132 20.88 -2.46 2.51
CA SER A 132 20.05 -1.42 3.09
C SER A 132 20.20 -0.12 2.32
N ALA A 133 19.10 0.55 2.05
CA ALA A 133 19.04 1.89 1.49
C ALA A 133 18.11 2.74 2.34
N LEU A 134 18.57 3.90 2.77
CA LEU A 134 17.79 4.88 3.52
C LEU A 134 17.64 6.15 2.69
N ALA A 135 16.44 6.39 2.20
CA ALA A 135 16.06 7.63 1.55
C ALA A 135 15.69 8.68 2.61
N LYS A 136 16.18 9.90 2.44
CA LYS A 136 15.96 11.03 3.35
C LYS A 136 15.46 12.22 2.56
N SER A 137 14.36 12.79 3.03
CA SER A 137 13.83 14.05 2.57
C SER A 137 14.59 15.23 3.20
N ALA A 138 14.66 16.36 2.51
CA ALA A 138 15.16 17.60 3.08
C ALA A 138 14.30 18.11 4.25
N SER A 139 13.01 17.74 4.32
CA SER A 139 12.09 18.06 5.43
C SER A 139 12.19 17.10 6.63
N GLY A 140 12.99 16.04 6.50
CA GLY A 140 13.32 15.16 7.63
C GLY A 140 12.61 13.80 7.62
N GLU A 141 11.70 13.54 6.68
CA GLU A 141 11.07 12.23 6.50
C GLU A 141 12.12 11.21 6.02
N ARG A 142 11.89 9.95 6.36
CA ARG A 142 12.79 8.85 6.03
C ARG A 142 12.01 7.64 5.56
N LEU A 143 12.56 6.94 4.58
CA LEU A 143 12.02 5.66 4.10
C LEU A 143 13.19 4.71 3.89
N ALA A 144 13.21 3.61 4.63
CA ALA A 144 14.22 2.57 4.48
C ALA A 144 13.73 1.47 3.55
N ALA A 145 14.64 0.89 2.77
CA ALA A 145 14.39 -0.33 2.00
C ALA A 145 15.49 -1.35 2.29
N VAL A 146 15.11 -2.56 2.71
CA VAL A 146 16.03 -3.64 3.06
C VAL A 146 15.80 -4.85 2.19
N LEU A 147 16.89 -5.40 1.65
CA LEU A 147 16.89 -6.60 0.81
C LEU A 147 17.34 -7.83 1.60
N ASP A 148 16.74 -8.98 1.26
CA ASP A 148 17.24 -10.28 1.64
C ASP A 148 17.03 -11.26 0.49
N GLY A 149 18.10 -11.97 0.07
CA GLY A 149 18.03 -12.94 -1.03
C GLY A 149 17.79 -12.37 -2.43
N VAL A 150 17.82 -11.04 -2.61
CA VAL A 150 17.59 -10.34 -3.89
C VAL A 150 18.68 -9.30 -4.21
N GLY A 151 19.93 -9.60 -3.90
CA GLY A 151 21.10 -8.80 -4.29
C GLY A 151 21.46 -7.71 -3.29
N HIS A 152 22.00 -6.60 -3.80
CA HIS A 152 22.48 -5.45 -3.06
C HIS A 152 22.07 -4.18 -3.80
N TRP A 153 21.92 -3.08 -3.07
CA TRP A 153 21.57 -1.79 -3.64
C TRP A 153 22.76 -1.14 -4.36
N GLU A 154 22.49 -0.60 -5.53
CA GLU A 154 23.39 0.23 -6.33
C GLU A 154 22.68 1.53 -6.72
N PRO A 155 23.40 2.67 -6.79
CA PRO A 155 22.82 3.93 -7.28
C PRO A 155 22.38 3.80 -8.74
N ARG A 156 21.24 4.45 -9.08
CA ARG A 156 20.76 4.57 -10.47
C ARG A 156 21.11 5.93 -11.06
N PRO A 157 21.49 6.01 -12.34
CA PRO A 157 21.73 7.29 -13.02
C PRO A 157 20.49 8.20 -13.05
N GLU A 158 19.28 7.61 -13.16
CA GLU A 158 18.01 8.34 -13.23
C GLU A 158 17.50 8.78 -11.86
N GLY A 159 18.18 8.41 -10.80
CA GLY A 159 17.80 8.62 -9.41
C GLY A 159 17.31 7.36 -8.72
N GLY A 160 17.30 7.42 -7.37
CA GLY A 160 17.00 6.25 -6.57
C GLY A 160 18.10 5.19 -6.58
N VAL A 161 17.72 3.98 -6.18
CA VAL A 161 18.62 2.82 -6.12
C VAL A 161 17.98 1.60 -6.78
N GLU A 162 18.81 0.66 -7.25
CA GLU A 162 18.34 -0.59 -7.82
C GLU A 162 19.16 -1.78 -7.34
N SER A 163 18.61 -2.96 -7.49
CA SER A 163 19.30 -4.23 -7.29
C SER A 163 18.95 -5.21 -8.40
N LEU A 164 19.94 -5.96 -8.86
CA LEU A 164 19.78 -7.02 -9.83
C LEU A 164 20.19 -8.35 -9.19
N SER A 165 19.34 -9.36 -9.31
CA SER A 165 19.62 -10.69 -8.74
C SER A 165 19.18 -11.79 -9.68
N ARG A 166 20.09 -12.73 -9.97
CA ARG A 166 19.73 -13.98 -10.66
C ARG A 166 19.11 -14.93 -9.65
N MET A 167 17.89 -15.35 -9.91
CA MET A 167 17.15 -16.31 -9.08
C MET A 167 16.87 -17.58 -9.87
N LYS A 168 17.01 -18.73 -9.21
CA LYS A 168 16.69 -20.06 -9.74
C LYS A 168 15.52 -20.67 -8.98
N ALA A 169 14.88 -21.67 -9.57
CA ALA A 169 13.78 -22.40 -8.96
C ALA A 169 14.10 -22.79 -7.50
N GLY A 170 13.22 -22.38 -6.57
CA GLY A 170 13.39 -22.55 -5.12
C GLY A 170 13.97 -21.34 -4.38
N ASP A 171 14.68 -20.43 -5.07
CA ASP A 171 15.20 -19.22 -4.44
C ASP A 171 14.07 -18.31 -3.97
N ARG A 172 14.33 -17.62 -2.87
CA ARG A 172 13.38 -16.70 -2.20
C ARG A 172 14.12 -15.47 -1.71
N GLY A 173 13.42 -14.37 -1.71
CA GLY A 173 13.94 -13.13 -1.15
C GLY A 173 12.83 -12.21 -0.66
N TRP A 174 13.25 -11.12 -0.04
CA TRP A 174 12.37 -10.11 0.52
C TRP A 174 12.89 -8.72 0.18
N VAL A 175 11.92 -7.82 -0.03
CA VAL A 175 12.12 -6.37 0.00
C VAL A 175 11.18 -5.86 1.07
N VAL A 176 11.69 -5.19 2.09
CA VAL A 176 10.91 -4.55 3.13
C VAL A 176 11.16 -3.06 3.08
N ILE A 177 10.07 -2.29 2.96
CA ILE A 177 10.09 -0.82 2.96
C ILE A 177 9.45 -0.38 4.27
N SER A 178 10.13 0.49 5.03
CA SER A 178 9.69 0.93 6.35
C SER A 178 9.76 2.45 6.49
N TRP A 179 8.65 3.06 6.95
CA TRP A 179 8.54 4.49 7.17
C TRP A 179 9.19 4.93 8.47
N ASN A 180 9.84 6.09 8.43
CA ASN A 180 10.46 6.78 9.57
C ASN A 180 11.48 5.96 10.35
N ALA A 181 12.09 4.97 9.70
CA ALA A 181 13.19 4.21 10.27
C ALA A 181 14.37 5.16 10.61
N SER A 182 14.87 5.12 11.82
CA SER A 182 16.04 5.91 12.23
C SER A 182 17.33 5.42 11.59
N GLU A 183 17.40 4.11 11.40
CA GLU A 183 18.48 3.36 10.75
C GLU A 183 17.87 2.22 9.93
N SER A 184 18.63 1.68 8.99
CA SER A 184 18.22 0.47 8.29
C SER A 184 18.42 -0.75 9.20
N GLU A 185 17.31 -1.35 9.62
CA GLU A 185 17.35 -2.55 10.46
C GLU A 185 17.67 -3.80 9.64
N SER A 186 18.14 -4.84 10.33
CA SER A 186 18.27 -6.16 9.71
C SER A 186 16.89 -6.71 9.31
N ILE A 187 16.80 -7.44 8.19
CA ILE A 187 15.57 -8.12 7.77
C ILE A 187 14.95 -8.99 8.88
N LEU A 188 15.77 -9.49 9.80
CA LEU A 188 15.31 -10.29 10.94
C LEU A 188 14.45 -9.50 11.93
N ALA A 189 14.64 -8.19 12.04
CA ALA A 189 13.82 -7.34 12.90
C ALA A 189 12.38 -7.24 12.38
N TYR A 190 12.21 -7.18 11.07
CA TYR A 190 10.89 -7.08 10.41
C TYR A 190 10.08 -8.38 10.42
N ARG A 191 10.72 -9.54 10.65
CA ARG A 191 10.06 -10.86 10.67
C ARG A 191 9.05 -11.07 9.54
N PRO A 192 9.41 -10.84 8.26
CA PRO A 192 8.43 -10.72 7.19
C PRO A 192 7.62 -12.01 6.95
N PHE A 193 8.17 -13.17 7.27
CA PHE A 193 7.46 -14.44 7.13
C PHE A 193 6.36 -14.59 8.20
N GLU A 194 6.66 -14.25 9.46
CA GLU A 194 5.67 -14.27 10.54
C GLU A 194 4.59 -13.21 10.31
N ALA A 195 4.99 -12.01 9.90
CA ALA A 195 4.07 -10.92 9.54
C ALA A 195 3.10 -11.33 8.44
N LEU A 196 3.58 -12.01 7.37
CA LEU A 196 2.74 -12.53 6.30
C LEU A 196 1.71 -13.55 6.82
N ARG A 197 2.15 -14.51 7.63
CA ARG A 197 1.26 -15.52 8.22
C ARG A 197 0.20 -14.87 9.12
N HIS A 198 0.60 -13.90 9.94
CA HIS A 198 -0.30 -13.16 10.82
C HIS A 198 -1.33 -12.37 10.00
N THR A 199 -0.89 -11.56 9.03
CA THR A 199 -1.74 -10.76 8.15
C THR A 199 -2.77 -11.62 7.41
N ARG A 200 -2.35 -12.76 6.83
CA ARG A 200 -3.25 -13.71 6.17
C ARG A 200 -4.32 -14.25 7.12
N ARG A 201 -3.94 -14.64 8.33
CA ARG A 201 -4.87 -15.15 9.33
C ARG A 201 -5.87 -14.06 9.73
N ARG A 202 -5.40 -12.84 10.03
CA ARG A 202 -6.27 -11.74 10.48
C ARG A 202 -7.30 -11.33 9.43
N TRP A 203 -6.92 -11.28 8.15
CA TRP A 203 -7.88 -11.04 7.07
C TRP A 203 -8.94 -12.15 6.98
N ARG A 204 -8.53 -13.41 7.05
CA ARG A 204 -9.46 -14.55 7.00
C ARG A 204 -10.38 -14.59 8.22
N ASP A 205 -9.86 -14.35 9.42
CA ASP A 205 -10.67 -14.25 10.64
C ASP A 205 -11.71 -13.13 10.50
N TRP A 206 -11.34 -12.01 9.90
CA TRP A 206 -12.28 -10.92 9.64
C TRP A 206 -13.35 -11.32 8.62
N VAL A 207 -13.01 -12.00 7.53
CA VAL A 207 -13.96 -12.46 6.51
C VAL A 207 -14.97 -13.47 7.08
N GLN A 208 -14.59 -14.26 8.06
CA GLN A 208 -15.51 -15.23 8.70
C GLN A 208 -16.68 -14.55 9.43
N GLN A 209 -16.59 -13.26 9.75
CA GLN A 209 -17.66 -12.50 10.39
C GLN A 209 -18.73 -12.05 9.39
N LEU A 210 -18.47 -12.11 8.08
CA LEU A 210 -19.39 -11.64 7.06
C LEU A 210 -20.62 -12.55 6.95
N GLN A 211 -21.80 -11.93 6.99
CA GLN A 211 -23.10 -12.58 6.93
C GLN A 211 -23.66 -12.52 5.50
N TYR A 212 -23.08 -13.29 4.60
CA TYR A 212 -23.57 -13.40 3.22
C TYR A 212 -23.24 -14.77 2.63
N ASP A 213 -24.27 -15.52 2.26
CA ASP A 213 -24.17 -16.87 1.67
C ASP A 213 -24.77 -16.95 0.25
N GLY A 214 -24.92 -15.83 -0.41
CA GLY A 214 -25.49 -15.73 -1.77
C GLY A 214 -24.52 -16.19 -2.87
N PRO A 215 -25.01 -16.31 -4.12
CA PRO A 215 -24.27 -16.87 -5.26
C PRO A 215 -23.03 -16.05 -5.66
N TRP A 216 -22.95 -14.76 -5.27
CA TRP A 216 -21.86 -13.86 -5.60
C TRP A 216 -20.90 -13.66 -4.43
N ARG A 217 -20.80 -14.64 -3.50
CA ARG A 217 -20.04 -14.51 -2.26
C ARG A 217 -18.62 -14.01 -2.47
N HIS A 218 -17.89 -14.53 -3.46
CA HIS A 218 -16.51 -14.10 -3.72
C HIS A 218 -16.39 -12.63 -4.13
N HIS A 219 -17.32 -12.07 -4.90
CA HIS A 219 -17.36 -10.66 -5.25
C HIS A 219 -17.71 -9.78 -4.03
N VAL A 220 -18.68 -10.23 -3.24
CA VAL A 220 -19.11 -9.54 -2.02
C VAL A 220 -17.98 -9.49 -1.00
N VAL A 221 -17.29 -10.62 -0.77
CA VAL A 221 -16.12 -10.69 0.12
C VAL A 221 -15.01 -9.77 -0.38
N ARG A 222 -14.70 -9.75 -1.69
CA ARG A 222 -13.67 -8.86 -2.25
C ARG A 222 -14.02 -7.39 -2.05
N SER A 223 -15.28 -7.01 -2.24
CA SER A 223 -15.76 -5.64 -2.01
C SER A 223 -15.70 -5.27 -0.52
N ALA A 224 -16.12 -6.18 0.37
CA ALA A 224 -16.04 -5.98 1.81
C ALA A 224 -14.60 -5.79 2.31
N LEU A 225 -13.67 -6.61 1.81
CA LEU A 225 -12.23 -6.49 2.10
C LEU A 225 -11.66 -5.14 1.63
N LEU A 226 -12.12 -4.63 0.48
CA LEU A 226 -11.74 -3.30 0.01
C LEU A 226 -12.27 -2.20 0.94
N LEU A 227 -13.56 -2.24 1.29
CA LEU A 227 -14.15 -1.26 2.21
C LEU A 227 -13.44 -1.28 3.58
N LYS A 228 -13.13 -2.48 4.11
CA LYS A 228 -12.37 -2.60 5.35
C LYS A 228 -10.97 -2.01 5.26
N LEU A 229 -10.29 -2.17 4.12
CA LEU A 229 -8.97 -1.63 3.89
C LEU A 229 -8.96 -0.10 3.88
N LEU A 230 -10.04 0.54 3.37
CA LEU A 230 -10.18 1.99 3.29
C LEU A 230 -10.60 2.65 4.61
N MET A 231 -10.86 1.87 5.66
CA MET A 231 -11.12 2.41 7.00
C MET A 231 -9.81 2.75 7.70
N TYR A 232 -9.73 3.98 8.21
CA TYR A 232 -8.62 4.42 9.03
C TYR A 232 -8.78 3.88 10.46
N ALA A 233 -7.95 2.94 10.83
CA ALA A 233 -8.10 2.15 12.04
C ALA A 233 -8.15 2.98 13.35
N PRO A 234 -7.38 4.09 13.52
CA PRO A 234 -7.39 4.86 14.75
C PRO A 234 -8.70 5.58 15.06
N THR A 235 -9.45 6.01 14.05
CA THR A 235 -10.64 6.86 14.23
C THR A 235 -11.93 6.24 13.73
N GLY A 236 -11.83 5.21 12.87
CA GLY A 236 -12.98 4.67 12.16
C GLY A 236 -13.44 5.51 10.96
N ALA A 237 -12.71 6.58 10.61
CA ALA A 237 -12.92 7.32 9.38
C ALA A 237 -12.78 6.38 8.17
N MET A 238 -13.46 6.68 7.07
CA MET A 238 -13.32 5.91 5.82
C MET A 238 -13.03 6.86 4.67
N VAL A 239 -11.91 6.65 3.99
CA VAL A 239 -11.57 7.44 2.79
C VAL A 239 -12.41 6.98 1.61
N ALA A 240 -12.76 7.90 0.71
CA ALA A 240 -13.54 7.58 -0.48
C ALA A 240 -12.75 6.73 -1.48
N ALA A 241 -11.44 6.98 -1.59
CA ALA A 241 -10.48 6.16 -2.31
C ALA A 241 -9.06 6.39 -1.76
N PRO A 242 -8.09 5.50 -2.05
CA PRO A 242 -6.72 5.71 -1.59
C PRO A 242 -5.94 6.73 -2.43
N THR A 243 -6.55 7.31 -3.46
CA THR A 243 -5.92 8.23 -4.42
C THR A 243 -6.71 9.53 -4.53
N THR A 244 -6.12 10.53 -5.18
CA THR A 244 -6.85 11.68 -5.72
C THR A 244 -7.61 11.29 -7.00
N SER A 245 -8.56 12.11 -7.47
CA SER A 245 -9.09 11.98 -8.82
C SER A 245 -8.05 12.44 -9.84
N LEU A 246 -8.16 11.91 -11.06
CA LEU A 246 -7.63 12.62 -12.23
C LEU A 246 -8.55 13.80 -12.53
N PRO A 247 -8.05 14.89 -13.20
CA PRO A 247 -8.91 15.98 -13.67
C PRO A 247 -10.09 15.45 -14.48
N GLU A 248 -11.28 16.04 -14.33
CA GLU A 248 -12.45 15.69 -15.15
C GLU A 248 -12.15 15.85 -16.65
N TRP A 249 -11.26 16.79 -16.99
CA TRP A 249 -10.68 16.98 -18.32
C TRP A 249 -9.27 17.56 -18.19
N ILE A 250 -8.40 17.27 -19.13
CA ILE A 250 -6.99 17.68 -19.10
C ILE A 250 -6.89 19.21 -19.04
N GLY A 251 -6.14 19.73 -18.04
CA GLY A 251 -6.00 21.17 -17.78
C GLY A 251 -7.18 21.78 -17.02
N GLY A 252 -8.17 20.98 -16.58
CA GLY A 252 -9.30 21.42 -15.76
C GLY A 252 -8.89 21.64 -14.32
N VAL A 253 -9.71 22.44 -13.62
CA VAL A 253 -9.49 22.84 -12.21
C VAL A 253 -10.23 21.94 -11.21
N ARG A 254 -11.02 20.97 -11.68
CA ARG A 254 -11.79 20.08 -10.81
C ARG A 254 -11.02 18.80 -10.54
N ASN A 255 -10.23 18.84 -9.46
CA ASN A 255 -9.48 17.71 -8.94
C ASN A 255 -9.98 17.41 -7.53
N TRP A 256 -10.56 16.21 -7.33
CA TRP A 256 -11.12 15.84 -6.04
C TRP A 256 -10.17 14.93 -5.31
N ASP A 257 -9.83 15.26 -4.08
CA ASP A 257 -9.02 14.38 -3.25
C ASP A 257 -9.92 13.37 -2.52
N TYR A 258 -9.84 12.10 -2.93
CA TYR A 258 -10.62 11.01 -2.36
C TYR A 258 -9.95 10.36 -1.13
N ARG A 259 -8.75 10.78 -0.77
CA ARG A 259 -8.03 10.30 0.42
C ARG A 259 -8.61 10.83 1.73
N TYR A 260 -9.59 11.71 1.62
CA TYR A 260 -10.38 12.25 2.73
C TYR A 260 -11.67 11.47 2.96
N THR A 261 -12.25 11.66 4.13
CA THR A 261 -13.54 11.08 4.51
C THR A 261 -14.67 11.94 3.95
N TRP A 262 -15.27 11.52 2.84
CA TRP A 262 -16.45 12.14 2.27
C TRP A 262 -17.69 11.61 2.99
N THR A 263 -18.40 12.48 3.72
CA THR A 263 -19.52 12.09 4.58
C THR A 263 -20.61 11.31 3.85
N ARG A 264 -20.97 11.72 2.62
CA ARG A 264 -21.94 11.02 1.77
C ARG A 264 -21.48 9.61 1.39
N ASP A 265 -20.26 9.48 0.88
CA ASP A 265 -19.72 8.22 0.36
C ASP A 265 -19.56 7.21 1.48
N THR A 266 -19.08 7.68 2.61
CA THR A 266 -18.89 6.82 3.79
C THR A 266 -20.24 6.36 4.36
N ALA A 267 -21.29 7.18 4.34
CA ALA A 267 -22.62 6.76 4.79
C ALA A 267 -23.15 5.56 3.97
N MET A 268 -22.89 5.53 2.65
CA MET A 268 -23.25 4.40 1.79
C MET A 268 -22.42 3.17 2.09
N ALA A 269 -21.11 3.34 2.28
CA ALA A 269 -20.18 2.24 2.57
C ALA A 269 -20.48 1.59 3.93
N VAL A 270 -20.77 2.39 4.95
CA VAL A 270 -21.17 1.92 6.29
C VAL A 270 -22.49 1.16 6.25
N ARG A 271 -23.47 1.66 5.46
CA ARG A 271 -24.72 0.90 5.25
C ARG A 271 -24.44 -0.46 4.64
N ALA A 272 -23.58 -0.56 3.62
CA ALA A 272 -23.22 -1.82 3.00
C ALA A 272 -22.50 -2.75 4.00
N ALA A 273 -21.55 -2.22 4.78
CA ALA A 273 -20.84 -2.97 5.82
C ALA A 273 -21.79 -3.51 6.88
N ASN A 274 -22.77 -2.71 7.34
CA ASN A 274 -23.77 -3.13 8.31
C ASN A 274 -24.65 -4.28 7.78
N LEU A 275 -25.05 -4.22 6.49
CA LEU A 275 -25.82 -5.30 5.84
C LEU A 275 -25.02 -6.63 5.76
N LEU A 276 -23.70 -6.55 5.77
CA LEU A 276 -22.80 -7.70 5.79
C LEU A 276 -22.43 -8.18 7.20
N GLY A 277 -23.02 -7.58 8.26
CA GLY A 277 -22.74 -7.93 9.65
C GLY A 277 -21.49 -7.27 10.24
N CYS A 278 -20.84 -6.31 9.53
CA CYS A 278 -19.68 -5.56 10.02
C CYS A 278 -20.11 -4.45 11.01
N ILE A 279 -20.74 -4.84 12.11
CA ILE A 279 -21.33 -3.91 13.10
C ILE A 279 -20.25 -3.09 13.81
N ARG A 280 -19.07 -3.67 14.03
CA ARG A 280 -17.96 -2.96 14.67
C ARG A 280 -17.51 -1.78 13.82
N GLU A 281 -17.29 -1.99 12.55
CA GLU A 281 -16.88 -0.98 11.58
C GLU A 281 -17.92 0.15 11.47
N ALA A 282 -19.19 -0.22 11.39
CA ALA A 282 -20.29 0.76 11.36
C ALA A 282 -20.33 1.60 12.64
N ARG A 283 -20.06 1.01 13.80
CA ARG A 283 -20.02 1.71 15.10
C ARG A 283 -18.80 2.65 15.20
N GLU A 284 -17.64 2.21 14.77
CA GLU A 284 -16.41 3.01 14.76
C GLU A 284 -16.61 4.28 13.91
N PHE A 285 -17.18 4.13 12.72
CA PHE A 285 -17.52 5.30 11.88
C PHE A 285 -18.59 6.19 12.53
N PHE A 286 -19.63 5.64 13.15
CA PHE A 286 -20.61 6.44 13.87
C PHE A 286 -19.97 7.29 14.98
N HIS A 287 -19.01 6.74 15.71
CA HIS A 287 -18.25 7.49 16.71
C HIS A 287 -17.45 8.62 16.06
N PHE A 288 -16.78 8.36 14.94
CA PHE A 288 -16.08 9.39 14.18
C PHE A 288 -17.00 10.57 13.80
N VAL A 289 -18.17 10.30 13.24
CA VAL A 289 -19.15 11.34 12.86
C VAL A 289 -19.68 12.09 14.08
N ARG A 290 -19.98 11.38 15.17
CA ARG A 290 -20.42 12.01 16.42
C ARG A 290 -19.36 12.96 16.96
N ASP A 291 -18.12 12.52 17.05
CA ASP A 291 -17.02 13.27 17.63
C ASP A 291 -16.70 14.53 16.80
N THR A 292 -16.75 14.42 15.47
CA THR A 292 -16.61 15.56 14.56
C THR A 292 -17.76 16.54 14.69
N LEU A 293 -19.01 16.06 14.76
CA LEU A 293 -20.20 16.90 14.95
C LEU A 293 -20.20 17.63 16.32
N GLU A 294 -19.79 16.94 17.39
CA GLU A 294 -19.68 17.55 18.73
C GLU A 294 -18.64 18.66 18.76
N ARG A 295 -17.54 18.50 18.05
CA ARG A 295 -16.46 19.49 17.96
C ARG A 295 -16.86 20.70 17.11
N ASP A 296 -17.37 20.46 15.88
CA ASP A 296 -17.56 21.51 14.88
C ASP A 296 -18.97 22.14 14.94
N ARG A 297 -19.93 21.50 15.63
CA ARG A 297 -21.35 21.87 15.72
C ARG A 297 -22.12 21.80 14.40
N GLU A 298 -21.48 21.38 13.33
CA GLU A 298 -22.05 21.17 12.00
C GLU A 298 -21.33 20.03 11.30
N LEU A 299 -21.96 19.45 10.27
CA LEU A 299 -21.32 18.44 9.43
C LEU A 299 -20.75 19.09 8.17
N HIS A 300 -19.47 18.87 7.94
CA HIS A 300 -18.79 19.23 6.70
C HIS A 300 -18.92 18.13 5.64
N ILE A 301 -18.71 18.52 4.38
CA ILE A 301 -18.74 17.58 3.24
C ILE A 301 -17.61 16.55 3.37
N MET A 302 -16.43 17.00 3.85
CA MET A 302 -15.21 16.19 3.98
C MET A 302 -14.51 16.46 5.31
N TYR A 303 -13.78 15.44 5.77
CA TYR A 303 -12.89 15.50 6.92
C TYR A 303 -11.57 14.80 6.61
N ALA A 304 -10.46 15.24 7.20
CA ALA A 304 -9.25 14.46 7.30
C ALA A 304 -9.50 13.16 8.09
N VAL A 305 -8.65 12.14 7.92
CA VAL A 305 -8.85 10.84 8.58
C VAL A 305 -8.77 10.91 10.11
N ASP A 306 -8.14 11.94 10.68
CA ASP A 306 -8.12 12.23 12.13
C ASP A 306 -9.31 13.08 12.59
N GLY A 307 -10.23 13.41 11.70
CA GLY A 307 -11.37 14.27 11.93
C GLY A 307 -11.07 15.76 11.78
N GLY A 308 -9.84 16.16 11.44
CA GLY A 308 -9.46 17.54 11.16
C GLY A 308 -10.18 18.12 9.95
N ARG A 309 -10.03 19.43 9.76
CA ARG A 309 -10.49 20.10 8.53
C ARG A 309 -9.57 19.72 7.37
N VAL A 310 -10.16 19.62 6.20
CA VAL A 310 -9.40 19.44 4.95
C VAL A 310 -8.70 20.75 4.63
N PRO A 311 -7.44 20.76 4.18
CA PRO A 311 -6.77 21.94 3.68
C PRO A 311 -7.55 22.58 2.52
N ASP A 312 -7.41 23.89 2.37
CA ASP A 312 -7.91 24.59 1.17
C ASP A 312 -7.18 24.07 -0.07
N GLU A 313 -7.84 24.08 -1.22
CA GLU A 313 -7.24 23.74 -2.50
C GLU A 313 -6.13 24.76 -2.82
N GLU A 314 -4.91 24.28 -3.15
CA GLU A 314 -3.78 25.10 -3.61
C GLU A 314 -3.68 25.10 -5.13
#